data_f6ab87726b83d849bdf567e84cdfc442
#
_entry.id   f6ab87726b83d849bdf567e84cdfc442
#
_cell.length_a   1.000
_cell.length_b   1.000
_cell.length_c   1.000
_cell.angle_alpha   90.00
_cell.angle_beta   90.00
_cell.angle_gamma   90.00
#
_symmetry.space_group_name_H-M   'P 1'
#
loop_
_entity.id
_entity.type
_entity.pdbx_description
1 polymer ?
#
loop_
_entity_poly.entity_id
_entity_poly.type
_entity_poly.pdbx_seq_one_letter_code
_entity_poly.pdbx_strand_id
1 'polypeptide(L)'
;MRLFLLTIAALCWANAARAESERAGDFDYYVLSLSWSAAWCALEGDSRGDPQCDAGRGLTFVLHGLWPQFEDGWPSFCRTGERDPTRAETAAMADVMGGAGLAFYQWKKHGRCSGLSAPDYFRTAREAYRRVTLPKVFADVSRPLTLPASVIEDAFIEANPGLARDQITMTCEDGLIQEARICLTPELGFRRCGDDTIRDCRLKDAVLEPVR
;
A
#
# COMPACT_ATOMS: atom_id res chain seq x y z
N MET A 1 31.15 31.51 -57.39
CA MET A 1 31.34 31.11 -56.02
C MET A 1 29.91 31.01 -55.41
N ARG A 2 29.30 29.79 -55.45
CA ARG A 2 27.92 29.58 -55.01
C ARG A 2 27.97 28.90 -53.61
N LEU A 3 27.54 29.66 -52.61
CA LEU A 3 27.37 29.13 -51.23
C LEU A 3 26.14 28.19 -51.19
N PHE A 4 26.38 26.92 -50.87
CA PHE A 4 25.33 25.98 -50.51
C PHE A 4 25.03 26.13 -49.01
N LEU A 5 23.85 26.65 -48.67
CA LEU A 5 23.30 26.62 -47.32
C LEU A 5 22.65 25.26 -47.11
N LEU A 6 23.33 24.43 -46.33
CA LEU A 6 22.75 23.17 -45.79
C LEU A 6 21.89 23.50 -44.56
N THR A 7 20.58 23.50 -44.73
CA THR A 7 19.63 23.55 -43.64
C THR A 7 19.53 22.17 -43.02
N ILE A 8 20.11 21.99 -41.84
CA ILE A 8 19.94 20.81 -41.01
C ILE A 8 18.57 20.98 -40.32
N ALA A 9 17.54 20.26 -40.81
CA ALA A 9 16.29 20.11 -40.13
C ALA A 9 16.49 19.12 -38.96
N ALA A 10 16.68 19.64 -37.75
CA ALA A 10 16.64 18.85 -36.52
C ALA A 10 15.23 18.38 -36.29
N LEU A 11 14.96 17.10 -36.59
CA LEU A 11 13.74 16.41 -36.14
C LEU A 11 13.81 16.25 -34.61
N CYS A 12 13.28 17.21 -33.90
CA CYS A 12 12.90 17.00 -32.49
C CYS A 12 11.75 15.98 -32.46
N TRP A 13 12.08 14.72 -32.29
CA TRP A 13 11.11 13.73 -31.84
C TRP A 13 10.84 14.08 -30.38
N ALA A 14 9.82 14.89 -30.16
CA ALA A 14 9.22 15.00 -28.86
C ALA A 14 8.68 13.59 -28.50
N ASN A 15 9.38 12.90 -27.60
CA ASN A 15 8.78 11.84 -26.84
C ASN A 15 7.64 12.50 -26.07
N ALA A 16 6.44 12.50 -26.64
CA ALA A 16 5.23 12.69 -25.91
C ALA A 16 5.19 11.49 -24.93
N ALA A 17 5.73 11.69 -23.72
CA ALA A 17 5.44 10.82 -22.62
C ALA A 17 3.91 10.71 -22.59
N ARG A 18 3.41 9.56 -22.96
CA ARG A 18 2.00 9.23 -22.85
C ARG A 18 1.67 9.30 -21.36
N ALA A 19 1.12 10.43 -20.95
CA ALA A 19 0.19 10.47 -19.84
C ALA A 19 -1.11 9.83 -20.39
N GLU A 20 -1.03 8.57 -20.76
CA GLU A 20 -2.23 7.74 -20.88
C GLU A 20 -2.81 7.74 -19.47
N SER A 21 -3.96 8.40 -19.30
CA SER A 21 -4.70 8.28 -18.05
C SER A 21 -4.96 6.80 -17.90
N GLU A 22 -4.32 6.20 -16.91
CA GLU A 22 -4.35 4.77 -16.67
C GLU A 22 -5.78 4.31 -16.63
N ARG A 23 -6.07 3.24 -17.39
CA ARG A 23 -7.43 2.74 -17.56
C ARG A 23 -7.86 2.00 -16.31
N ALA A 24 -9.03 2.34 -15.76
CA ALA A 24 -9.63 1.61 -14.67
C ALA A 24 -9.87 0.14 -15.08
N GLY A 25 -9.46 -0.79 -14.22
CA GLY A 25 -9.59 -2.24 -14.46
C GLY A 25 -8.40 -2.87 -15.20
N ASP A 26 -7.42 -2.08 -15.63
CA ASP A 26 -6.20 -2.57 -16.26
C ASP A 26 -5.07 -2.63 -15.21
N PHE A 27 -4.81 -3.82 -14.71
CA PHE A 27 -3.76 -4.10 -13.72
C PHE A 27 -3.53 -5.62 -13.63
N ASP A 28 -2.35 -6.02 -13.13
CA ASP A 28 -1.96 -7.43 -13.10
C ASP A 28 -2.26 -8.10 -11.74
N TYR A 29 -2.12 -7.35 -10.64
CA TYR A 29 -2.28 -7.90 -9.29
C TYR A 29 -2.57 -6.79 -8.26
N TYR A 30 -2.84 -7.19 -7.02
CA TYR A 30 -2.99 -6.28 -5.90
C TYR A 30 -1.80 -6.34 -4.95
N VAL A 31 -1.42 -5.20 -4.40
CA VAL A 31 -0.67 -5.10 -3.14
C VAL A 31 -1.65 -4.76 -2.01
N LEU A 32 -1.77 -5.66 -1.05
CA LEU A 32 -2.39 -5.38 0.23
C LEU A 32 -1.35 -4.72 1.14
N SER A 33 -1.51 -3.44 1.43
CA SER A 33 -0.63 -2.69 2.33
C SER A 33 -1.24 -2.61 3.72
N LEU A 34 -0.46 -3.02 4.72
CA LEU A 34 -0.81 -3.05 6.13
C LEU A 34 0.19 -2.16 6.89
N SER A 35 -0.26 -1.02 7.41
CA SER A 35 0.60 -0.11 8.20
C SER A 35 0.67 -0.54 9.65
N TRP A 36 1.87 -0.55 10.23
CA TRP A 36 2.04 -0.62 11.67
C TRP A 36 1.55 0.68 12.29
N SER A 37 0.42 0.64 12.99
CA SER A 37 -0.30 1.83 13.45
C SER A 37 0.59 2.75 14.31
N ALA A 38 1.39 2.19 15.22
CA ALA A 38 2.25 2.98 16.10
C ALA A 38 3.38 3.71 15.36
N ALA A 39 3.97 3.11 14.31
CA ALA A 39 4.97 3.77 13.48
C ALA A 39 4.36 4.94 12.68
N TRP A 40 3.19 4.72 12.07
CA TRP A 40 2.49 5.81 11.39
C TRP A 40 2.16 6.96 12.34
N CYS A 41 1.75 6.65 13.57
CA CYS A 41 1.51 7.67 14.59
C CYS A 41 2.77 8.45 14.92
N ALA A 42 3.90 7.78 15.13
CA ALA A 42 5.17 8.45 15.43
C ALA A 42 5.68 9.32 14.27
N LEU A 43 5.49 8.86 13.01
CA LEU A 43 5.95 9.58 11.83
C LEU A 43 5.05 10.78 11.46
N GLU A 44 3.73 10.61 11.56
CA GLU A 44 2.79 11.60 11.04
C GLU A 44 1.57 11.86 11.92
N GLY A 45 0.97 10.79 12.46
CA GLY A 45 -0.36 10.87 13.07
C GLY A 45 -0.41 11.76 14.30
N ASP A 46 0.62 11.73 15.16
CA ASP A 46 0.71 12.57 16.37
C ASP A 46 0.75 14.05 16.00
N SER A 47 1.51 14.43 15.00
CA SER A 47 1.61 15.82 14.55
C SER A 47 0.29 16.35 13.98
N ARG A 48 -0.59 15.45 13.53
CA ARG A 48 -1.92 15.76 12.97
C ARG A 48 -3.05 15.67 14.01
N GLY A 49 -2.74 15.17 15.21
CA GLY A 49 -3.76 14.88 16.23
C GLY A 49 -4.78 13.85 15.76
N ASP A 50 -4.32 12.81 15.02
CA ASP A 50 -5.21 11.82 14.45
C ASP A 50 -5.74 10.88 15.54
N PRO A 51 -7.08 10.67 15.64
CA PRO A 51 -7.69 9.79 16.65
C PRO A 51 -7.22 8.32 16.59
N GLN A 52 -6.63 7.88 15.49
CA GLN A 52 -5.98 6.57 15.42
C GLN A 52 -4.85 6.44 16.44
N CYS A 53 -4.21 7.55 16.79
CA CYS A 53 -3.03 7.61 17.66
C CYS A 53 -3.35 7.80 19.14
N ASP A 54 -4.63 7.90 19.50
CA ASP A 54 -5.06 8.00 20.89
C ASP A 54 -4.62 6.77 21.70
N ALA A 55 -4.29 6.98 22.97
CA ALA A 55 -3.93 5.89 23.87
C ALA A 55 -5.06 4.88 24.07
N GLY A 56 -4.72 3.61 24.18
CA GLY A 56 -5.69 2.53 24.43
C GLY A 56 -6.44 2.04 23.19
N ARG A 57 -6.03 2.46 22.00
CA ARG A 57 -6.63 1.97 20.74
C ARG A 57 -6.31 0.50 20.46
N GLY A 58 -5.15 0.01 20.91
CA GLY A 58 -4.75 -1.38 20.73
C GLY A 58 -4.54 -1.79 19.26
N LEU A 59 -4.34 -0.82 18.36
CA LEU A 59 -4.18 -1.08 16.94
C LEU A 59 -2.77 -1.60 16.64
N THR A 60 -2.70 -2.71 15.92
CA THR A 60 -1.48 -3.32 15.40
C THR A 60 -1.29 -2.94 13.93
N PHE A 61 -1.27 -3.92 13.02
CA PHE A 61 -1.31 -3.65 11.58
C PHE A 61 -2.74 -3.33 11.15
N VAL A 62 -2.93 -2.14 10.57
CA VAL A 62 -4.20 -1.68 10.00
C VAL A 62 -4.13 -1.68 8.48
N LEU A 63 -5.27 -1.84 7.83
CA LEU A 63 -5.35 -1.73 6.37
C LEU A 63 -4.98 -0.31 5.93
N HIS A 64 -3.84 -0.15 5.25
CA HIS A 64 -3.53 1.10 4.56
C HIS A 64 -4.32 1.18 3.25
N GLY A 65 -4.26 0.12 2.43
CA GLY A 65 -5.00 0.06 1.18
C GLY A 65 -4.84 -1.26 0.44
N LEU A 66 -5.64 -1.41 -0.62
CA LEU A 66 -5.52 -2.48 -1.61
C LEU A 66 -5.19 -1.83 -2.96
N TRP A 67 -3.96 -2.00 -3.42
CA TRP A 67 -3.42 -1.21 -4.53
C TRP A 67 -3.29 -2.07 -5.80
N PRO A 68 -4.02 -1.76 -6.88
CA PRO A 68 -3.72 -2.33 -8.20
C PRO A 68 -2.27 -2.05 -8.60
N GLN A 69 -1.60 -3.05 -9.17
CA GLN A 69 -0.21 -2.99 -9.62
C GLN A 69 -0.09 -3.58 -11.02
N PHE A 70 0.90 -3.11 -11.78
CA PHE A 70 1.44 -3.84 -12.94
C PHE A 70 2.61 -4.72 -12.49
N GLU A 71 3.09 -5.60 -13.36
CA GLU A 71 4.34 -6.34 -13.09
C GLU A 71 5.55 -5.38 -12.94
N ASP A 72 5.48 -4.19 -13.55
CA ASP A 72 6.41 -3.09 -13.40
C ASP A 72 5.62 -1.77 -13.27
N GLY A 73 5.68 -1.14 -12.09
CA GLY A 73 4.93 0.06 -11.75
C GLY A 73 3.51 -0.18 -11.28
N TRP A 74 2.76 0.89 -11.17
CA TRP A 74 1.38 0.87 -10.65
C TRP A 74 0.52 1.96 -11.26
N PRO A 75 -0.77 1.71 -11.52
CA PRO A 75 -1.72 2.72 -11.93
C PRO A 75 -2.11 3.61 -10.74
N SER A 76 -2.33 4.89 -10.99
CA SER A 76 -2.78 5.83 -9.97
C SER A 76 -3.73 6.88 -10.50
N PHE A 77 -4.70 7.31 -9.67
CA PHE A 77 -5.69 8.33 -10.01
C PHE A 77 -6.42 8.08 -11.35
N CYS A 78 -6.69 6.81 -11.67
CA CYS A 78 -7.33 6.40 -12.91
C CYS A 78 -8.65 7.12 -13.16
N ARG A 79 -8.95 7.39 -14.43
CA ARG A 79 -10.27 7.88 -14.84
C ARG A 79 -11.26 6.73 -14.79
N THR A 80 -12.38 6.93 -14.12
CA THR A 80 -13.47 5.97 -14.01
C THR A 80 -14.81 6.70 -14.17
N GLY A 81 -15.82 5.97 -14.65
CA GLY A 81 -17.22 6.43 -14.62
C GLY A 81 -17.90 6.21 -13.27
N GLU A 82 -17.22 5.53 -12.34
CA GLU A 82 -17.75 5.24 -11.01
C GLU A 82 -17.79 6.49 -10.13
N ARG A 83 -18.85 6.62 -9.33
CA ARG A 83 -18.97 7.71 -8.37
C ARG A 83 -17.94 7.61 -7.25
N ASP A 84 -17.61 8.73 -6.66
CA ASP A 84 -16.86 8.75 -5.41
C ASP A 84 -17.68 8.16 -4.25
N PRO A 85 -17.03 7.57 -3.23
CA PRO A 85 -17.73 7.03 -2.07
C PRO A 85 -18.41 8.13 -1.25
N THR A 86 -19.51 7.76 -0.65
CA THR A 86 -20.20 8.59 0.35
C THR A 86 -19.40 8.61 1.66
N ARG A 87 -19.71 9.58 2.54
CA ARG A 87 -19.15 9.63 3.89
C ARG A 87 -19.47 8.36 4.71
N ALA A 88 -20.64 7.78 4.53
CA ALA A 88 -21.01 6.53 5.20
C ALA A 88 -20.15 5.34 4.75
N GLU A 89 -19.87 5.23 3.44
CA GLU A 89 -19.03 4.18 2.90
C GLU A 89 -17.57 4.30 3.38
N THR A 90 -17.02 5.51 3.43
CA THR A 90 -15.66 5.71 3.98
C THR A 90 -15.62 5.51 5.49
N ALA A 91 -16.63 5.96 6.24
CA ALA A 91 -16.72 5.76 7.68
C ALA A 91 -16.81 4.27 8.04
N ALA A 92 -17.47 3.46 7.21
CA ALA A 92 -17.56 2.01 7.41
C ALA A 92 -16.19 1.30 7.31
N MET A 93 -15.15 1.95 6.80
CA MET A 93 -13.79 1.39 6.74
C MET A 93 -12.94 1.71 7.97
N ALA A 94 -13.42 2.54 8.88
CA ALA A 94 -12.63 3.02 10.03
C ALA A 94 -12.19 1.91 10.99
N ASP A 95 -12.95 0.83 11.10
CA ASP A 95 -12.65 -0.33 11.95
C ASP A 95 -11.43 -1.13 11.48
N VAL A 96 -11.14 -1.14 10.19
CA VAL A 96 -9.98 -1.85 9.61
C VAL A 96 -8.84 -0.91 9.20
N MET A 97 -9.14 0.37 8.93
CA MET A 97 -8.16 1.36 8.48
C MET A 97 -7.69 2.30 9.60
N GLY A 98 -8.15 2.11 10.84
CA GLY A 98 -7.81 2.96 11.98
C GLY A 98 -8.58 4.29 12.02
N GLY A 99 -9.02 4.81 10.86
CA GLY A 99 -9.80 6.04 10.73
C GLY A 99 -10.51 6.15 9.37
N ALA A 100 -11.53 7.00 9.28
CA ALA A 100 -12.34 7.17 8.06
C ALA A 100 -11.66 8.04 6.98
N GLY A 101 -10.72 8.91 7.37
CA GLY A 101 -10.12 9.90 6.46
C GLY A 101 -9.29 9.26 5.34
N LEU A 102 -8.57 8.19 5.65
CA LEU A 102 -7.71 7.49 4.71
C LEU A 102 -8.50 6.85 3.56
N ALA A 103 -9.69 6.29 3.84
CA ALA A 103 -10.48 5.52 2.87
C ALA A 103 -10.81 6.31 1.59
N PHE A 104 -11.16 7.61 1.71
CA PHE A 104 -11.46 8.45 0.55
C PHE A 104 -10.22 8.67 -0.33
N TYR A 105 -9.06 8.93 0.29
CA TYR A 105 -7.81 9.09 -0.45
C TYR A 105 -7.40 7.80 -1.15
N GLN A 106 -7.51 6.65 -0.48
CA GLN A 106 -7.19 5.34 -1.05
C GLN A 106 -8.10 5.01 -2.25
N TRP A 107 -9.38 5.34 -2.17
CA TRP A 107 -10.27 5.26 -3.33
C TRP A 107 -9.78 6.12 -4.49
N LYS A 108 -9.50 7.39 -4.24
CA LYS A 108 -9.09 8.35 -5.27
C LYS A 108 -7.81 7.92 -5.98
N LYS A 109 -6.82 7.46 -5.21
CA LYS A 109 -5.49 7.14 -5.74
C LYS A 109 -5.43 5.73 -6.35
N HIS A 110 -6.02 4.74 -5.70
CA HIS A 110 -5.87 3.34 -6.02
C HIS A 110 -7.20 2.66 -6.39
N GLY A 111 -8.25 2.89 -5.62
CA GLY A 111 -9.53 2.21 -5.81
C GLY A 111 -10.14 2.42 -7.18
N ARG A 112 -10.05 3.62 -7.73
CA ARG A 112 -10.50 3.93 -9.09
C ARG A 112 -9.82 3.07 -10.15
N CYS A 113 -8.57 2.67 -9.92
CA CYS A 113 -7.80 1.88 -10.86
C CYS A 113 -8.21 0.40 -10.87
N SER A 114 -8.92 -0.07 -9.84
CA SER A 114 -9.42 -1.45 -9.80
C SER A 114 -10.53 -1.77 -10.81
N GLY A 115 -11.17 -0.74 -11.39
CA GLY A 115 -12.34 -0.92 -12.25
C GLY A 115 -13.64 -1.26 -11.51
N LEU A 116 -13.59 -1.35 -10.19
CA LEU A 116 -14.73 -1.62 -9.33
C LEU A 116 -15.48 -0.33 -8.96
N SER A 117 -16.74 -0.46 -8.53
CA SER A 117 -17.43 0.61 -7.83
C SER A 117 -16.78 0.86 -6.45
N ALA A 118 -16.97 2.05 -5.85
CA ALA A 118 -16.40 2.34 -4.53
C ALA A 118 -16.85 1.36 -3.44
N PRO A 119 -18.15 0.97 -3.33
CA PRO A 119 -18.57 -0.06 -2.38
C PRO A 119 -17.92 -1.42 -2.64
N ASP A 120 -17.76 -1.81 -3.90
CA ASP A 120 -17.16 -3.09 -4.26
C ASP A 120 -15.66 -3.10 -3.97
N TYR A 121 -14.95 -2.01 -4.26
CA TYR A 121 -13.55 -1.86 -3.90
C TYR A 121 -13.34 -1.98 -2.38
N PHE A 122 -14.13 -1.29 -1.57
CA PHE A 122 -14.00 -1.38 -0.11
C PHE A 122 -14.35 -2.77 0.41
N ARG A 123 -15.34 -3.46 -0.19
CA ARG A 123 -15.63 -4.85 0.14
C ARG A 123 -14.44 -5.75 -0.19
N THR A 124 -13.84 -5.61 -1.37
CA THR A 124 -12.67 -6.38 -1.80
C THR A 124 -11.46 -6.11 -0.91
N ALA A 125 -11.20 -4.84 -0.57
CA ALA A 125 -10.11 -4.46 0.33
C ALA A 125 -10.27 -5.05 1.73
N ARG A 126 -11.50 -5.05 2.27
CA ARG A 126 -11.83 -5.68 3.54
C ARG A 126 -11.70 -7.20 3.48
N GLU A 127 -12.10 -7.83 2.38
CA GLU A 127 -11.92 -9.26 2.18
C GLU A 127 -10.45 -9.63 2.12
N ALA A 128 -9.63 -8.88 1.36
CA ALA A 128 -8.19 -9.07 1.32
C ALA A 128 -7.55 -8.97 2.71
N TYR A 129 -7.94 -7.96 3.51
CA TYR A 129 -7.48 -7.79 4.88
C TYR A 129 -7.84 -8.99 5.77
N ARG A 130 -9.06 -9.52 5.65
CA ARG A 130 -9.52 -10.68 6.44
C ARG A 130 -8.86 -12.00 6.06
N ARG A 131 -8.36 -12.12 4.83
CA ARG A 131 -7.63 -13.32 4.37
C ARG A 131 -6.25 -13.44 4.98
N VAL A 132 -5.67 -12.33 5.43
CA VAL A 132 -4.36 -12.33 6.07
C VAL A 132 -4.55 -12.40 7.58
N THR A 133 -4.00 -13.44 8.18
CA THR A 133 -3.94 -13.58 9.63
C THR A 133 -2.84 -12.68 10.17
N LEU A 134 -3.20 -11.66 10.95
CA LEU A 134 -2.24 -10.83 11.65
C LEU A 134 -1.59 -11.66 12.78
N PRO A 135 -0.24 -11.73 12.85
CA PRO A 135 0.44 -12.48 13.90
C PRO A 135 0.09 -11.95 15.29
N LYS A 136 -0.39 -12.82 16.16
CA LYS A 136 -0.91 -12.44 17.49
C LYS A 136 0.18 -11.82 18.39
N VAL A 137 1.43 -12.22 18.20
CA VAL A 137 2.57 -11.70 18.95
C VAL A 137 2.69 -10.17 18.90
N PHE A 138 2.18 -9.54 17.87
CA PHE A 138 2.24 -8.09 17.74
C PHE A 138 1.27 -7.35 18.68
N ALA A 139 0.22 -7.99 19.16
CA ALA A 139 -0.71 -7.37 20.11
C ALA A 139 -0.06 -7.15 21.50
N ASP A 140 1.00 -7.90 21.80
CA ASP A 140 1.67 -7.86 23.11
C ASP A 140 2.93 -6.95 23.12
N VAL A 141 3.19 -6.22 22.03
CA VAL A 141 4.33 -5.30 21.93
C VAL A 141 4.06 -4.07 22.79
N SER A 142 4.59 -4.08 24.00
CA SER A 142 4.39 -3.03 25.03
C SER A 142 5.58 -2.09 25.23
N ARG A 143 6.68 -2.32 24.52
CA ARG A 143 7.90 -1.49 24.50
C ARG A 143 8.54 -1.52 23.12
N PRO A 144 9.35 -0.52 22.75
CA PRO A 144 10.05 -0.55 21.48
C PRO A 144 10.94 -1.80 21.38
N LEU A 145 10.87 -2.47 20.23
CA LEU A 145 11.70 -3.62 19.93
C LEU A 145 12.64 -3.28 18.77
N THR A 146 13.94 -3.46 18.98
CA THR A 146 14.94 -3.30 17.92
C THR A 146 15.26 -4.65 17.32
N LEU A 147 14.96 -4.84 16.01
CA LEU A 147 15.11 -6.12 15.34
C LEU A 147 15.19 -5.94 13.81
N PRO A 148 15.73 -6.93 13.07
CA PRO A 148 15.61 -6.92 11.61
C PRO A 148 14.16 -7.00 11.17
N ALA A 149 13.79 -6.24 10.13
CA ALA A 149 12.43 -6.27 9.58
C ALA A 149 12.01 -7.68 9.09
N SER A 150 12.96 -8.51 8.69
CA SER A 150 12.73 -9.92 8.31
C SER A 150 12.10 -10.77 9.43
N VAL A 151 12.27 -10.40 10.70
CA VAL A 151 11.63 -11.10 11.83
C VAL A 151 10.11 -10.88 11.81
N ILE A 152 9.68 -9.67 11.42
CA ILE A 152 8.25 -9.37 11.25
C ILE A 152 7.69 -10.14 10.05
N GLU A 153 8.43 -10.18 8.96
CA GLU A 153 8.09 -10.95 7.76
C GLU A 153 7.93 -12.44 8.09
N ASP A 154 8.89 -13.03 8.82
CA ASP A 154 8.83 -14.42 9.26
C ASP A 154 7.57 -14.71 10.09
N ALA A 155 7.18 -13.79 10.98
CA ALA A 155 5.96 -13.94 11.77
C ALA A 155 4.70 -13.94 10.89
N PHE A 156 4.66 -13.11 9.84
CA PHE A 156 3.55 -13.15 8.87
C PHE A 156 3.52 -14.46 8.09
N ILE A 157 4.66 -14.96 7.64
CA ILE A 157 4.77 -16.24 6.91
C ILE A 157 4.31 -17.41 7.79
N GLU A 158 4.74 -17.44 9.05
CA GLU A 158 4.33 -18.48 10.01
C GLU A 158 2.81 -18.45 10.27
N ALA A 159 2.22 -17.25 10.38
CA ALA A 159 0.80 -17.09 10.66
C ALA A 159 -0.11 -17.38 9.45
N ASN A 160 0.44 -17.41 8.23
CA ASN A 160 -0.32 -17.52 6.97
C ASN A 160 0.20 -18.68 6.12
N PRO A 161 -0.29 -19.92 6.31
CA PRO A 161 0.09 -21.06 5.48
C PRO A 161 -0.11 -20.77 3.98
N GLY A 162 0.94 -20.95 3.18
CA GLY A 162 0.94 -20.67 1.76
C GLY A 162 1.49 -19.29 1.38
N LEU A 163 1.74 -18.41 2.34
CA LEU A 163 2.49 -17.17 2.11
C LEU A 163 3.99 -17.50 2.05
N ALA A 164 4.66 -17.08 0.99
CA ALA A 164 6.10 -17.24 0.80
C ALA A 164 6.82 -15.88 0.83
N ARG A 165 8.12 -15.92 1.04
CA ARG A 165 8.97 -14.72 1.19
C ARG A 165 8.96 -13.79 -0.02
N ASP A 166 8.78 -14.32 -1.22
CA ASP A 166 8.67 -13.55 -2.46
C ASP A 166 7.26 -12.96 -2.71
N GLN A 167 6.35 -13.13 -1.75
CA GLN A 167 4.95 -12.66 -1.80
C GLN A 167 4.65 -11.57 -0.79
N ILE A 168 5.63 -11.23 0.07
CA ILE A 168 5.53 -10.19 1.09
C ILE A 168 6.82 -9.36 1.09
N THR A 169 6.71 -8.08 1.42
CA THR A 169 7.86 -7.20 1.68
C THR A 169 7.58 -6.31 2.86
N MET A 170 8.61 -6.04 3.66
CA MET A 170 8.55 -5.12 4.80
C MET A 170 9.19 -3.80 4.44
N THR A 171 8.53 -2.67 4.71
CA THR A 171 9.11 -1.34 4.52
C THR A 171 9.50 -0.70 5.85
N CYS A 172 10.50 0.17 5.80
CA CYS A 172 10.91 1.01 6.92
C CYS A 172 10.95 2.47 6.47
N GLU A 173 10.66 3.37 7.41
CA GLU A 173 10.80 4.81 7.26
C GLU A 173 11.40 5.40 8.54
N ASP A 174 12.41 6.24 8.42
CA ASP A 174 13.15 6.87 9.55
C ASP A 174 13.58 5.88 10.65
N GLY A 175 13.99 4.67 10.25
CA GLY A 175 14.40 3.62 11.17
C GLY A 175 13.27 2.81 11.79
N LEU A 176 12.01 3.16 11.53
CA LEU A 176 10.84 2.46 12.05
C LEU A 176 10.33 1.43 11.04
N ILE A 177 9.88 0.27 11.51
CA ILE A 177 9.11 -0.69 10.71
C ILE A 177 7.75 -0.08 10.40
N GLN A 178 7.48 0.15 9.11
CA GLN A 178 6.34 0.93 8.65
C GLN A 178 5.19 0.06 8.14
N GLU A 179 5.43 -0.79 7.12
CA GLU A 179 4.38 -1.56 6.46
C GLU A 179 4.80 -2.99 6.15
N ALA A 180 3.82 -3.87 6.19
CA ALA A 180 3.84 -5.16 5.49
C ALA A 180 3.02 -5.03 4.21
N ARG A 181 3.61 -5.36 3.06
CA ARG A 181 2.96 -5.36 1.75
C ARG A 181 2.91 -6.76 1.22
N ILE A 182 1.71 -7.28 1.00
CA ILE A 182 1.45 -8.66 0.56
C ILE A 182 0.84 -8.63 -0.83
N CYS A 183 1.42 -9.39 -1.75
CA CYS A 183 0.99 -9.45 -3.14
C CYS A 183 -0.09 -10.52 -3.33
N LEU A 184 -1.19 -10.12 -3.95
CA LEU A 184 -2.37 -10.94 -4.14
C LEU A 184 -2.77 -10.97 -5.62
N THR A 185 -3.25 -12.11 -6.11
CA THR A 185 -3.92 -12.16 -7.42
C THR A 185 -5.20 -11.32 -7.39
N PRO A 186 -5.82 -11.00 -8.54
CA PRO A 186 -7.14 -10.34 -8.55
C PRO A 186 -8.20 -11.08 -7.73
N GLU A 187 -8.09 -12.41 -7.57
CA GLU A 187 -8.97 -13.28 -6.77
C GLU A 187 -8.52 -13.39 -5.31
N LEU A 188 -7.55 -12.57 -4.91
CA LEU A 188 -7.02 -12.46 -3.55
C LEU A 188 -6.24 -13.70 -3.06
N GLY A 189 -5.71 -14.54 -3.95
CA GLY A 189 -4.72 -15.57 -3.61
C GLY A 189 -3.31 -14.96 -3.46
N PHE A 190 -2.45 -15.55 -2.64
CA PHE A 190 -1.04 -15.14 -2.55
C PHE A 190 -0.33 -15.37 -3.90
N ARG A 191 0.51 -14.42 -4.29
CA ARG A 191 1.32 -14.50 -5.50
C ARG A 191 2.68 -13.82 -5.31
N ARG A 192 3.67 -14.20 -6.10
CA ARG A 192 4.95 -13.50 -6.15
C ARG A 192 4.72 -12.02 -6.49
N CYS A 193 5.41 -11.13 -5.76
CA CYS A 193 5.40 -9.70 -6.05
C CYS A 193 6.20 -9.36 -7.31
N GLY A 194 5.85 -8.25 -7.97
CA GLY A 194 6.69 -7.65 -9.00
C GLY A 194 8.05 -7.21 -8.43
N ASP A 195 9.08 -7.19 -9.25
CA ASP A 195 10.46 -6.92 -8.81
C ASP A 195 10.63 -5.48 -8.27
N ASP A 196 9.78 -4.56 -8.69
CA ASP A 196 9.74 -3.18 -8.20
C ASP A 196 9.02 -3.02 -6.85
N THR A 197 8.15 -3.98 -6.52
CA THR A 197 7.41 -4.03 -5.25
C THR A 197 8.23 -4.64 -4.13
N ILE A 198 9.02 -5.69 -4.41
CA ILE A 198 9.92 -6.32 -3.42
C ILE A 198 11.10 -5.40 -3.15
N ARG A 199 10.95 -4.56 -2.13
CA ARG A 199 11.98 -3.63 -1.65
C ARG A 199 12.07 -3.71 -0.13
N ASP A 200 12.59 -4.84 0.36
CA ASP A 200 12.67 -5.07 1.79
C ASP A 200 13.53 -4.04 2.51
N CYS A 201 13.04 -3.67 3.67
CA CYS A 201 13.83 -2.95 4.66
C CYS A 201 15.08 -3.77 5.02
N ARG A 202 16.26 -3.22 4.74
CA ARG A 202 17.55 -3.88 4.97
C ARG A 202 18.17 -3.54 6.33
N LEU A 203 17.46 -2.74 7.15
CA LEU A 203 17.92 -2.41 8.49
C LEU A 203 17.92 -3.67 9.37
N LYS A 204 19.00 -3.85 10.10
CA LYS A 204 19.13 -4.94 11.08
C LYS A 204 18.66 -4.53 12.47
N ASP A 205 18.49 -3.26 12.67
CA ASP A 205 18.15 -2.56 13.90
C ASP A 205 16.95 -1.63 13.74
N ALA A 206 16.01 -2.00 12.86
CA ALA A 206 14.76 -1.27 12.73
C ALA A 206 13.93 -1.37 14.01
N VAL A 207 13.21 -0.32 14.33
CA VAL A 207 12.39 -0.25 15.54
C VAL A 207 10.95 -0.58 15.21
N LEU A 208 10.38 -1.53 15.94
CA LEU A 208 8.95 -1.76 16.04
C LEU A 208 8.42 -1.02 17.25
N GLU A 209 7.67 0.05 17.02
CA GLU A 209 7.05 0.87 18.08
C GLU A 209 6.00 0.07 18.86
N PRO A 210 5.78 0.33 20.17
CA PRO A 210 4.79 -0.37 20.97
C PRO A 210 3.36 -0.03 20.55
N VAL A 211 2.45 -0.99 20.74
CA VAL A 211 1.00 -0.78 20.60
C VAL A 211 0.53 0.30 21.60
N ARG A 212 -0.36 1.16 21.15
CA ARG A 212 -0.87 2.31 21.94
C ARG A 212 -2.25 2.07 22.55
#